data_6ffd49c55ec08e8dcf46a2a2a3b1b0d4
#
_entry.id   6ffd49c55ec08e8dcf46a2a2a3b1b0d4
#
_cell.length_a   1.000
_cell.length_b   1.000
_cell.length_c   1.000
_cell.angle_alpha   90.00
_cell.angle_beta   90.00
_cell.angle_gamma   90.00
#
_symmetry.space_group_name_H-M   'P 1'
#
loop_
_entity.id
_entity.type
_entity.pdbx_description
1 polymer ?
#
loop_
_entity_poly.entity_id
_entity_poly.type
_entity_poly.pdbx_seq_one_letter_code
_entity_poly.pdbx_strand_id
1 'polypeptide(L)'
;MLKKYLYTIKNIVTAIAVTMFFSCKNDFGEVQKIGVLQNQPIGEAENIDLKYTELKKDSLEVRLLANLLSPKMLDYSNRDFPFSEFPDGIELKVYDEDNNETKITSKYAIFYTDTDIIDLKGDVVIATQNNDTLFTDQLYYNEKLKWVFT
;
A
#
# COMPACT_ATOMS: atom_id res chain seq x y z
N MET A 1 -33.71 -62.83 11.65
CA MET A 1 -34.05 -61.40 11.85
C MET A 1 -32.79 -60.50 11.94
N LEU A 2 -31.75 -60.88 12.65
CA LEU A 2 -30.54 -60.06 12.86
C LEU A 2 -29.82 -59.63 11.58
N LYS A 3 -29.63 -60.53 10.60
CA LYS A 3 -28.96 -60.26 9.32
C LYS A 3 -29.65 -59.16 8.49
N LYS A 4 -30.96 -59.08 8.55
CA LYS A 4 -31.75 -58.08 7.82
C LYS A 4 -31.59 -56.72 8.42
N TYR A 5 -31.54 -56.58 9.75
CA TYR A 5 -31.23 -55.33 10.45
C TYR A 5 -29.80 -54.83 10.17
N LEU A 6 -28.81 -55.76 10.16
CA LEU A 6 -27.43 -55.38 9.88
C LEU A 6 -27.26 -54.84 8.45
N TYR A 7 -27.97 -55.38 7.49
CA TYR A 7 -27.94 -54.93 6.10
C TYR A 7 -28.58 -53.54 5.95
N THR A 8 -29.68 -53.27 6.64
CA THR A 8 -30.36 -51.96 6.64
C THR A 8 -29.50 -50.89 7.28
N ILE A 9 -28.84 -51.17 8.40
CA ILE A 9 -27.92 -50.25 9.08
C ILE A 9 -26.74 -49.90 8.19
N LYS A 10 -26.14 -50.90 7.50
CA LYS A 10 -25.03 -50.68 6.59
C LYS A 10 -25.43 -49.71 5.45
N ASN A 11 -26.60 -49.87 4.86
CA ASN A 11 -27.09 -49.03 3.80
C ASN A 11 -27.36 -47.59 4.26
N ILE A 12 -27.88 -47.42 5.48
CA ILE A 12 -28.11 -46.10 6.09
C ILE A 12 -26.80 -45.37 6.36
N VAL A 13 -25.79 -46.08 6.91
CA VAL A 13 -24.46 -45.50 7.17
C VAL A 13 -23.80 -45.09 5.87
N THR A 14 -23.90 -45.94 4.81
CA THR A 14 -23.36 -45.58 3.48
C THR A 14 -24.06 -44.37 2.88
N ALA A 15 -25.38 -44.26 3.00
CA ALA A 15 -26.14 -43.09 2.53
C ALA A 15 -25.72 -41.79 3.25
N ILE A 16 -25.53 -41.82 4.56
CA ILE A 16 -25.07 -40.69 5.37
C ILE A 16 -23.64 -40.32 5.00
N ALA A 17 -22.73 -41.29 4.79
CA ALA A 17 -21.35 -41.04 4.38
C ALA A 17 -21.30 -40.35 3.01
N VAL A 18 -22.12 -40.79 2.05
CA VAL A 18 -22.19 -40.17 0.71
C VAL A 18 -22.70 -38.72 0.79
N THR A 19 -23.73 -38.45 1.61
CA THR A 19 -24.26 -37.06 1.72
C THR A 19 -23.26 -36.09 2.36
N MET A 20 -22.35 -36.57 3.23
CA MET A 20 -21.29 -35.71 3.80
C MET A 20 -20.29 -35.22 2.74
N PHE A 21 -20.03 -35.98 1.66
CA PHE A 21 -19.14 -35.55 0.59
C PHE A 21 -19.73 -34.44 -0.31
N PHE A 22 -21.04 -34.26 -0.32
CA PHE A 22 -21.71 -33.21 -1.09
C PHE A 22 -21.99 -31.93 -0.27
N SER A 23 -21.57 -31.89 1.00
CA SER A 23 -21.83 -30.76 1.90
C SER A 23 -20.85 -29.60 1.74
N CYS A 24 -19.75 -29.75 0.99
CA CYS A 24 -18.88 -28.61 0.64
C CYS A 24 -19.52 -27.81 -0.50
N LYS A 25 -20.42 -26.91 -0.17
CA LYS A 25 -20.75 -25.79 -1.06
C LYS A 25 -19.62 -24.76 -0.95
N ASN A 26 -18.59 -24.90 -1.79
CA ASN A 26 -17.73 -23.77 -2.09
C ASN A 26 -18.57 -22.76 -2.88
N ASP A 27 -18.93 -21.69 -2.22
CA ASP A 27 -19.59 -20.57 -2.91
C ASP A 27 -18.52 -19.82 -3.71
N PHE A 28 -18.46 -20.15 -5.02
CA PHE A 28 -17.55 -19.46 -5.96
C PHE A 28 -17.79 -17.94 -5.97
N GLY A 29 -18.96 -17.46 -5.55
CA GLY A 29 -19.27 -16.05 -5.37
C GLY A 29 -18.50 -15.39 -4.23
N GLU A 30 -18.20 -16.12 -3.13
CA GLU A 30 -17.34 -15.63 -2.06
C GLU A 30 -15.88 -15.55 -2.50
N VAL A 31 -15.39 -16.55 -3.24
CA VAL A 31 -14.02 -16.54 -3.79
C VAL A 31 -13.82 -15.40 -4.80
N GLN A 32 -14.81 -15.11 -5.64
CA GLN A 32 -14.79 -13.95 -6.53
C GLN A 32 -14.81 -12.61 -5.78
N LYS A 33 -15.54 -12.51 -4.68
CA LYS A 33 -15.55 -11.31 -3.82
C LYS A 33 -14.18 -11.06 -3.18
N ILE A 34 -13.46 -12.10 -2.78
CA ILE A 34 -12.09 -11.99 -2.24
C ILE A 34 -11.15 -11.44 -3.32
N GLY A 35 -11.24 -11.91 -4.57
CA GLY A 35 -10.46 -11.39 -5.69
C GLY A 35 -10.76 -9.93 -6.03
N VAL A 36 -12.00 -9.46 -5.84
CA VAL A 36 -12.38 -8.05 -6.01
C VAL A 36 -11.84 -7.20 -4.85
N LEU A 37 -11.86 -7.72 -3.62
CA LEU A 37 -11.31 -7.05 -2.44
C LEU A 37 -9.78 -6.88 -2.51
N GLN A 38 -9.07 -7.78 -3.19
CA GLN A 38 -7.63 -7.61 -3.43
C GLN A 38 -7.32 -6.41 -4.33
N ASN A 39 -8.26 -5.94 -5.14
CA ASN A 39 -8.10 -4.77 -6.01
C ASN A 39 -8.55 -3.45 -5.38
N GLN A 40 -9.14 -3.48 -4.19
CA GLN A 40 -9.54 -2.30 -3.43
C GLN A 40 -8.43 -1.89 -2.46
N PRO A 41 -8.30 -0.61 -2.12
CA PRO A 41 -7.45 -0.19 -1.01
C PRO A 41 -7.99 -0.78 0.30
N ILE A 42 -7.10 -1.15 1.20
CA ILE A 42 -7.48 -1.63 2.55
C ILE A 42 -7.66 -0.50 3.54
N GLY A 43 -7.17 0.68 3.20
CA GLY A 43 -7.29 1.89 4.00
C GLY A 43 -7.39 3.14 3.14
N GLU A 44 -8.08 4.13 3.67
CA GLU A 44 -8.18 5.47 3.11
C GLU A 44 -7.95 6.46 4.25
N ALA A 45 -7.11 7.47 4.00
CA ALA A 45 -6.86 8.54 4.94
C ALA A 45 -6.94 9.90 4.25
N GLU A 46 -7.41 10.91 4.97
CA GLU A 46 -7.55 12.28 4.49
C GLU A 46 -6.68 13.23 5.32
N ASN A 47 -6.26 14.34 4.69
CA ASN A 47 -5.45 15.39 5.32
C ASN A 47 -4.18 14.85 5.96
N ILE A 48 -3.37 14.18 5.16
CA ILE A 48 -2.14 13.50 5.58
C ILE A 48 -1.05 14.52 5.89
N ASP A 49 -0.39 14.34 7.03
CA ASP A 49 0.84 15.03 7.44
C ASP A 49 1.81 13.97 8.01
N LEU A 50 2.68 13.41 7.15
CA LEU A 50 3.65 12.40 7.51
C LEU A 50 5.03 13.04 7.69
N LYS A 51 5.61 12.86 8.87
CA LYS A 51 6.95 13.36 9.22
C LYS A 51 7.92 12.21 9.38
N TYR A 52 8.96 12.21 8.56
CA TYR A 52 10.08 11.28 8.66
C TYR A 52 11.18 11.92 9.49
N THR A 53 11.55 11.25 10.56
CA THR A 53 12.55 11.78 11.51
C THR A 53 13.66 10.77 11.76
N GLU A 54 14.85 11.27 12.02
CA GLU A 54 16.02 10.49 12.45
C GLU A 54 16.41 10.87 13.87
N LEU A 55 16.74 9.87 14.67
CA LEU A 55 17.35 10.10 15.99
C LEU A 55 18.87 10.14 15.81
N LYS A 56 19.50 11.28 16.09
CA LYS A 56 20.97 11.39 16.08
C LYS A 56 21.58 10.51 17.18
N LYS A 57 22.54 9.66 16.81
CA LYS A 57 23.16 8.68 17.71
C LYS A 57 23.91 9.31 18.88
N ASP A 58 24.43 10.53 18.72
CA ASP A 58 25.28 11.21 19.70
C ASP A 58 24.55 12.27 20.54
N SER A 59 23.33 12.61 20.16
CA SER A 59 22.46 13.51 20.92
C SER A 59 21.04 12.96 20.83
N LEU A 60 20.27 13.03 21.93
CA LEU A 60 18.84 12.63 21.90
C LEU A 60 17.97 13.58 21.06
N GLU A 61 18.56 14.27 20.10
CA GLU A 61 17.88 15.19 19.21
C GLU A 61 17.24 14.47 18.03
N VAL A 62 15.98 14.78 17.79
CA VAL A 62 15.21 14.30 16.64
C VAL A 62 15.37 15.30 15.50
N ARG A 63 15.87 14.85 14.35
CA ARG A 63 15.98 15.65 13.14
C ARG A 63 14.85 15.28 12.17
N LEU A 64 14.18 16.28 11.61
CA LEU A 64 13.24 16.08 10.53
C LEU A 64 13.99 15.85 9.22
N LEU A 65 13.74 14.72 8.56
CA LEU A 65 14.33 14.38 7.27
C LEU A 65 13.42 14.76 6.11
N ALA A 66 12.13 14.50 6.27
CA ALA A 66 11.12 14.84 5.26
C ALA A 66 9.75 15.05 5.90
N ASN A 67 8.93 15.84 5.22
CA ASN A 67 7.51 16.00 5.53
C ASN A 67 6.69 15.84 4.26
N LEU A 68 5.76 14.90 4.23
CA LEU A 68 4.83 14.65 3.14
C LEU A 68 3.42 15.10 3.55
N LEU A 69 2.87 16.00 2.79
CA LEU A 69 1.49 16.47 2.92
C LEU A 69 0.68 15.99 1.71
N SER A 70 -0.53 15.49 1.97
CA SER A 70 -1.46 15.11 0.90
C SER A 70 -2.90 15.26 1.37
N PRO A 71 -3.83 15.68 0.50
CA PRO A 71 -5.26 15.69 0.81
C PRO A 71 -5.80 14.29 1.06
N LYS A 72 -5.28 13.27 0.32
CA LYS A 72 -5.81 11.91 0.34
C LYS A 72 -4.72 10.88 0.12
N MET A 73 -4.84 9.74 0.82
CA MET A 73 -3.99 8.56 0.64
C MET A 73 -4.86 7.30 0.61
N LEU A 74 -4.57 6.42 -0.33
CA LEU A 74 -5.14 5.09 -0.44
C LEU A 74 -4.05 4.06 -0.15
N ASP A 75 -4.32 3.14 0.78
CA ASP A 75 -3.39 2.09 1.19
C ASP A 75 -3.67 0.79 0.43
N TYR A 76 -2.67 0.32 -0.32
CA TYR A 76 -2.67 -0.94 -1.04
C TYR A 76 -1.61 -1.91 -0.52
N SER A 77 -1.33 -1.89 0.78
CA SER A 77 -0.33 -2.76 1.41
C SER A 77 -0.72 -4.25 1.40
N ASN A 78 -1.95 -4.58 0.99
CA ASN A 78 -2.44 -5.95 0.77
C ASN A 78 -2.04 -6.56 -0.58
N ARG A 79 -1.30 -5.84 -1.42
CA ARG A 79 -0.84 -6.31 -2.72
C ARG A 79 0.49 -7.04 -2.63
N ASP A 80 0.76 -7.92 -3.60
CA ASP A 80 2.06 -8.61 -3.74
C ASP A 80 3.21 -7.61 -3.92
N PHE A 81 2.91 -6.42 -4.46
CA PHE A 81 3.81 -5.27 -4.55
C PHE A 81 3.13 -4.09 -3.85
N PRO A 82 3.40 -3.90 -2.55
CA PRO A 82 2.68 -2.94 -1.72
C PRO A 82 3.02 -1.50 -2.09
N PHE A 83 1.98 -0.64 -2.07
CA PHE A 83 2.15 0.79 -2.34
C PHE A 83 1.07 1.63 -1.64
N SER A 84 1.37 2.91 -1.48
CA SER A 84 0.41 3.95 -1.13
C SER A 84 0.20 4.88 -2.32
N GLU A 85 -1.05 5.17 -2.65
CA GLU A 85 -1.44 6.06 -3.74
C GLU A 85 -1.94 7.39 -3.18
N PHE A 86 -1.55 8.48 -3.83
CA PHE A 86 -1.94 9.85 -3.49
C PHE A 86 -2.64 10.48 -4.70
N PRO A 87 -3.96 10.23 -4.88
CA PRO A 87 -4.69 10.60 -6.08
C PRO A 87 -4.85 12.11 -6.26
N ASP A 88 -4.82 12.88 -5.17
CA ASP A 88 -5.00 14.32 -5.16
C ASP A 88 -3.68 15.09 -5.03
N GLY A 89 -2.56 14.39 -5.31
CA GLY A 89 -1.22 14.94 -5.30
C GLY A 89 -0.56 14.99 -3.93
N ILE A 90 0.69 15.46 -3.94
CA ILE A 90 1.50 15.62 -2.74
C ILE A 90 2.29 16.94 -2.75
N GLU A 91 2.64 17.38 -1.54
CA GLU A 91 3.73 18.30 -1.26
C GLU A 91 4.72 17.57 -0.37
N LEU A 92 5.93 17.31 -0.89
CA LEU A 92 7.01 16.68 -0.16
C LEU A 92 8.12 17.69 0.09
N LYS A 93 8.48 17.89 1.36
CA LYS A 93 9.63 18.70 1.78
C LYS A 93 10.72 17.76 2.27
N VAL A 94 11.89 17.88 1.71
CA VAL A 94 13.08 17.09 2.07
C VAL A 94 14.13 18.03 2.65
N TYR A 95 14.73 17.64 3.76
CA TYR A 95 15.75 18.43 4.47
C TYR A 95 17.09 17.73 4.41
N ASP A 96 18.14 18.47 4.00
CA ASP A 96 19.51 17.99 4.02
C ASP A 96 20.14 18.12 5.43
N GLU A 97 21.46 17.83 5.53
CA GLU A 97 22.19 17.88 6.81
C GLU A 97 22.28 19.31 7.39
N ASP A 98 22.23 20.32 6.52
CA ASP A 98 22.28 21.73 6.89
C ASP A 98 20.88 22.33 7.11
N ASN A 99 19.82 21.51 7.10
CA ASN A 99 18.41 21.89 7.14
C ASN A 99 17.95 22.74 5.94
N ASN A 100 18.63 22.64 4.81
CA ASN A 100 18.15 23.25 3.58
C ASN A 100 16.93 22.47 3.07
N GLU A 101 15.85 23.21 2.72
CA GLU A 101 14.62 22.61 2.23
C GLU A 101 14.64 22.46 0.71
N THR A 102 14.32 21.29 0.22
CA THR A 102 13.90 21.04 -1.16
C THR A 102 12.43 20.68 -1.16
N LYS A 103 11.62 21.45 -1.88
CA LYS A 103 10.19 21.23 -2.02
C LYS A 103 9.87 20.55 -3.34
N ILE A 104 9.08 19.46 -3.27
CA ILE A 104 8.64 18.69 -4.42
C ILE A 104 7.10 18.67 -4.38
N THR A 105 6.46 19.00 -5.50
CA THR A 105 5.00 18.93 -5.64
C THR A 105 4.61 18.17 -6.89
N SER A 106 3.48 17.47 -6.85
CA SER A 106 2.89 16.79 -8.00
C SER A 106 1.37 16.70 -7.84
N LYS A 107 0.65 16.49 -8.95
CA LYS A 107 -0.80 16.27 -8.93
C LYS A 107 -1.19 14.85 -8.59
N TYR A 108 -0.27 13.92 -8.67
CA TYR A 108 -0.47 12.51 -8.39
C TYR A 108 0.85 11.88 -7.94
N ALA A 109 0.79 10.94 -7.01
CA ALA A 109 1.98 10.18 -6.60
C ALA A 109 1.63 8.76 -6.19
N ILE A 110 2.62 7.85 -6.34
CA ILE A 110 2.61 6.50 -5.77
C ILE A 110 3.91 6.32 -5.00
N PHE A 111 3.80 5.87 -3.76
CA PHE A 111 4.95 5.44 -2.95
C PHE A 111 5.01 3.92 -2.90
N TYR A 112 6.04 3.34 -3.48
CA TYR A 112 6.32 1.90 -3.46
C TYR A 112 7.15 1.55 -2.23
N THR A 113 6.53 0.90 -1.26
CA THR A 113 7.10 0.65 0.07
C THR A 113 8.33 -0.25 0.03
N ASP A 114 8.35 -1.26 -0.85
CA ASP A 114 9.46 -2.23 -0.92
C ASP A 114 10.73 -1.68 -1.56
N THR A 115 10.61 -0.63 -2.36
CA THR A 115 11.73 -0.05 -3.13
C THR A 115 12.12 1.35 -2.68
N ASP A 116 11.39 1.95 -1.74
CA ASP A 116 11.55 3.33 -1.29
C ASP A 116 11.52 4.34 -2.46
N ILE A 117 10.71 4.03 -3.51
CA ILE A 117 10.55 4.87 -4.69
C ILE A 117 9.21 5.58 -4.63
N ILE A 118 9.24 6.89 -4.89
CA ILE A 118 8.05 7.70 -5.13
C ILE A 118 7.99 8.01 -6.63
N ASP A 119 6.90 7.59 -7.30
CA ASP A 119 6.57 7.94 -8.69
C ASP A 119 5.64 9.15 -8.67
N LEU A 120 6.13 10.27 -9.15
CA LEU A 120 5.47 11.57 -9.17
C LEU A 120 4.99 11.88 -10.58
N LYS A 121 3.72 12.28 -10.74
CA LYS A 121 3.11 12.56 -12.04
C LYS A 121 2.27 13.83 -12.02
N GLY A 122 2.26 14.49 -13.17
CA GLY A 122 1.45 15.67 -13.46
C GLY A 122 1.97 16.93 -12.77
N ASP A 123 2.45 17.87 -13.56
CA ASP A 123 2.97 19.16 -13.14
C ASP A 123 3.96 19.04 -11.96
N VAL A 124 4.92 18.12 -12.09
CA VAL A 124 5.95 17.91 -11.07
C VAL A 124 6.87 19.13 -11.02
N VAL A 125 6.99 19.72 -9.85
CA VAL A 125 7.88 20.86 -9.59
C VAL A 125 8.82 20.51 -8.45
N ILE A 126 10.13 20.67 -8.66
CA ILE A 126 11.16 20.63 -7.62
C ILE A 126 11.71 22.04 -7.47
N ALA A 127 11.65 22.59 -6.27
CA ALA A 127 12.25 23.88 -5.93
C ALA A 127 13.26 23.69 -4.79
N THR A 128 14.49 24.11 -5.03
CA THR A 128 15.57 24.09 -4.02
C THR A 128 15.61 25.41 -3.24
N GLN A 129 16.32 25.42 -2.12
CA GLN A 129 16.56 26.62 -1.32
C GLN A 129 17.23 27.76 -2.13
N ASN A 130 18.02 27.44 -3.14
CA ASN A 130 18.70 28.44 -4.00
C ASN A 130 17.77 29.03 -5.08
N ASN A 131 16.48 28.70 -5.05
CA ASN A 131 15.48 29.05 -6.07
C ASN A 131 15.73 28.38 -7.44
N ASP A 132 16.57 27.35 -7.52
CA ASP A 132 16.63 26.50 -8.71
C ASP A 132 15.33 25.70 -8.79
N THR A 133 14.71 25.70 -9.95
CA THR A 133 13.43 25.02 -10.15
C THR A 133 13.47 24.13 -11.37
N LEU A 134 13.05 22.87 -11.18
CA LEU A 134 12.85 21.89 -12.24
C LEU A 134 11.35 21.67 -12.45
N PHE A 135 10.92 21.65 -13.70
CA PHE A 135 9.55 21.31 -14.11
C PHE A 135 9.59 20.07 -14.99
N THR A 136 8.73 19.09 -14.71
CA THR A 136 8.61 17.87 -15.52
C THR A 136 7.21 17.28 -15.37
N ASP A 137 6.79 16.43 -16.31
CA ASP A 137 5.52 15.73 -16.23
C ASP A 137 5.59 14.48 -15.35
N GLN A 138 6.79 13.87 -15.24
CA GLN A 138 7.02 12.70 -14.42
C GLN A 138 8.43 12.70 -13.85
N LEU A 139 8.54 12.19 -12.63
CA LEU A 139 9.80 12.05 -11.91
C LEU A 139 9.73 10.87 -10.95
N TYR A 140 10.79 10.13 -10.83
CA TYR A 140 10.99 9.16 -9.77
C TYR A 140 11.98 9.70 -8.74
N TYR A 141 11.60 9.60 -7.48
CA TYR A 141 12.47 9.94 -6.34
C TYR A 141 12.73 8.68 -5.52
N ASN A 142 14.00 8.32 -5.32
CA ASN A 142 14.38 7.26 -4.40
C ASN A 142 14.77 7.88 -3.06
N GLU A 143 13.97 7.63 -2.02
CA GLU A 143 14.15 8.22 -0.70
C GLU A 143 15.46 7.75 -0.05
N LYS A 144 15.81 6.48 -0.18
CA LYS A 144 16.99 5.88 0.43
C LYS A 144 18.30 6.37 -0.21
N LEU A 145 18.33 6.51 -1.52
CA LEU A 145 19.51 6.97 -2.27
C LEU A 145 19.53 8.48 -2.45
N LYS A 146 18.43 9.17 -2.17
CA LYS A 146 18.22 10.61 -2.41
C LYS A 146 18.47 10.98 -3.88
N TRP A 147 18.08 10.10 -4.80
CA TRP A 147 18.22 10.27 -6.22
C TRP A 147 16.89 10.60 -6.89
N VAL A 148 16.98 11.45 -7.92
CA VAL A 148 15.90 11.73 -8.85
C VAL A 148 16.27 11.20 -10.23
N PHE A 149 15.29 10.62 -10.92
CA PHE A 149 15.46 10.12 -12.30
C PHE A 149 14.12 10.19 -13.05
N THR A 150 14.19 10.17 -14.38
CA THR A 150 13.06 10.25 -15.30
C THR A 150 13.02 9.04 -16.21
#